data_01bf697bfaa4079087c07d8d1c86dcc7
#
_entry.id   01bf697bfaa4079087c07d8d1c86dcc7
#
_cell.length_a   1.000
_cell.length_b   1.000
_cell.length_c   1.000
_cell.angle_alpha   90.00
_cell.angle_beta   90.00
_cell.angle_gamma   90.00
#
_symmetry.space_group_name_H-M   'P 1'
#
loop_
_entity.id
_entity.type
_entity.pdbx_description
1 polymer ?
#
loop_
_entity_poly.entity_id
_entity_poly.type
_entity_poly.pdbx_seq_one_letter_code
_entity_poly.pdbx_strand_id
1 'polypeptide(L)'
;MIRKASRFLAYPYMIWMAGFTVIPLLMVFYYGLTDRSGAFTLANILAIGSSEHLKALWLSLALAGVSTVICLLLAYPLALILRKRHIGKGSFVVFIFILPMWMNFLLRTMAWQTLLEKNGVINTFLTILHLPNIAIINTPAAIILGMVYNFLPFMVLPIYNTLAKIDDNVINAARDLGADNYQTLTKILLPLSVPGIVSGITMVFVPALTTFVISNLLGGSKILLIGNVIEQEFTKGSNWNLGAGLSIVLMVFILLSMTMIAKYDKDGEGSAF
;
A
#
# COMPACT_ATOMS: atom_id res chain seq x y z
N MET A 1 39.30 -17.63 -8.61
CA MET A 1 38.38 -18.77 -8.42
C MET A 1 37.06 -18.39 -7.71
N ILE A 2 37.07 -17.50 -6.73
CA ILE A 2 35.88 -17.08 -5.94
C ILE A 2 34.76 -16.47 -6.81
N ARG A 3 35.08 -15.68 -7.83
CA ARG A 3 34.09 -15.05 -8.73
C ARG A 3 33.30 -16.02 -9.64
N LYS A 4 33.86 -17.21 -9.97
CA LYS A 4 33.12 -18.24 -10.73
C LYS A 4 32.21 -19.09 -9.84
N ALA A 5 32.62 -19.37 -8.60
CA ALA A 5 31.80 -20.10 -7.64
C ALA A 5 30.56 -19.29 -7.20
N SER A 6 30.69 -17.95 -7.03
CA SER A 6 29.56 -17.10 -6.68
C SER A 6 28.48 -17.02 -7.76
N ARG A 7 28.84 -17.14 -9.04
CA ARG A 7 27.87 -17.22 -10.15
C ARG A 7 27.05 -18.51 -10.11
N PHE A 8 27.68 -19.64 -9.74
CA PHE A 8 26.99 -20.93 -9.66
C PHE A 8 25.93 -20.96 -8.55
N LEU A 9 26.20 -20.26 -7.44
CA LEU A 9 25.25 -20.13 -6.31
C LEU A 9 24.02 -19.26 -6.65
N ALA A 10 24.09 -18.44 -7.70
CA ALA A 10 22.96 -17.62 -8.16
C ALA A 10 21.98 -18.39 -9.07
N TYR A 11 22.40 -19.51 -9.70
CA TYR A 11 21.52 -20.25 -10.64
C TYR A 11 20.22 -20.75 -10.03
N PRO A 12 20.21 -21.36 -8.83
CA PRO A 12 18.94 -21.83 -8.23
C PRO A 12 17.96 -20.68 -8.03
N TYR A 13 18.44 -19.49 -7.60
CA TYR A 13 17.61 -18.30 -7.46
C TYR A 13 17.09 -17.79 -8.82
N MET A 14 17.94 -17.78 -9.85
CA MET A 14 17.54 -17.35 -11.21
C MET A 14 16.49 -18.29 -11.81
N ILE A 15 16.64 -19.61 -11.63
CA ILE A 15 15.66 -20.62 -12.08
C ILE A 15 14.33 -20.42 -11.34
N TRP A 16 14.39 -20.23 -10.04
CA TRP A 16 13.21 -19.95 -9.22
C TRP A 16 12.49 -18.66 -9.67
N MET A 17 13.25 -17.58 -9.84
CA MET A 17 12.71 -16.29 -10.31
C MET A 17 12.10 -16.41 -11.71
N ALA A 18 12.77 -17.10 -12.65
CA ALA A 18 12.23 -17.34 -13.97
C ALA A 18 10.92 -18.14 -13.90
N GLY A 19 10.88 -19.24 -13.13
CA GLY A 19 9.71 -20.10 -13.00
C GLY A 19 8.52 -19.41 -12.32
N PHE A 20 8.75 -18.70 -11.24
CA PHE A 20 7.67 -18.17 -10.41
C PHE A 20 7.35 -16.68 -10.63
N THR A 21 8.18 -15.94 -11.35
CA THR A 21 7.93 -14.53 -11.64
C THR A 21 7.77 -14.28 -13.14
N VAL A 22 8.75 -14.70 -13.95
CA VAL A 22 8.75 -14.39 -15.39
C VAL A 22 7.67 -15.16 -16.13
N ILE A 23 7.53 -16.48 -15.88
CA ILE A 23 6.52 -17.30 -16.58
C ILE A 23 5.09 -16.81 -16.29
N PRO A 24 4.65 -16.61 -15.03
CA PRO A 24 3.32 -16.07 -14.75
C PRO A 24 3.10 -14.69 -15.38
N LEU A 25 4.11 -13.82 -15.39
CA LEU A 25 4.01 -12.52 -16.02
C LEU A 25 3.81 -12.65 -17.53
N LEU A 26 4.58 -13.51 -18.21
CA LEU A 26 4.41 -13.81 -19.63
C LEU A 26 3.02 -14.41 -19.94
N MET A 27 2.49 -15.25 -19.04
CA MET A 27 1.12 -15.76 -19.16
C MET A 27 0.09 -14.65 -19.09
N VAL A 28 0.24 -13.69 -18.18
CA VAL A 28 -0.65 -12.51 -18.10
C VAL A 28 -0.61 -11.72 -19.40
N PHE A 29 0.58 -11.47 -19.97
CA PHE A 29 0.70 -10.81 -21.26
C PHE A 29 0.09 -11.63 -22.39
N TYR A 30 0.35 -12.93 -22.43
CA TYR A 30 -0.22 -13.80 -23.46
C TYR A 30 -1.75 -13.80 -23.41
N TYR A 31 -2.36 -14.11 -22.28
CA TYR A 31 -3.83 -14.13 -22.15
C TYR A 31 -4.44 -12.73 -22.33
N GLY A 32 -3.82 -11.68 -21.83
CA GLY A 32 -4.34 -10.31 -21.95
C GLY A 32 -4.34 -9.78 -23.38
N LEU A 33 -3.44 -10.29 -24.23
CA LEU A 33 -3.30 -9.89 -25.64
C LEU A 33 -3.89 -10.90 -26.63
N THR A 34 -4.53 -11.98 -26.15
CA THR A 34 -5.18 -12.97 -27.01
C THR A 34 -6.64 -13.12 -26.65
N ASP A 35 -7.45 -13.56 -27.62
CA ASP A 35 -8.82 -14.01 -27.38
C ASP A 35 -8.87 -15.51 -26.98
N ARG A 36 -10.08 -16.05 -26.80
CA ARG A 36 -10.29 -17.47 -26.50
C ARG A 36 -9.84 -18.43 -27.59
N SER A 37 -9.68 -17.95 -28.82
CA SER A 37 -9.18 -18.73 -29.97
C SER A 37 -7.65 -18.69 -30.08
N GLY A 38 -6.99 -17.86 -29.28
CA GLY A 38 -5.53 -17.60 -29.33
C GLY A 38 -5.13 -16.54 -30.34
N ALA A 39 -6.08 -15.87 -31.00
CA ALA A 39 -5.80 -14.79 -31.92
C ALA A 39 -5.45 -13.50 -31.15
N PHE A 40 -4.52 -12.72 -31.69
CA PHE A 40 -4.11 -11.43 -31.07
C PHE A 40 -5.27 -10.44 -31.05
N THR A 41 -5.53 -9.84 -29.88
CA THR A 41 -6.55 -8.82 -29.70
C THR A 41 -6.17 -7.82 -28.62
N LEU A 42 -6.62 -6.57 -28.78
CA LEU A 42 -6.55 -5.53 -27.75
C LEU A 42 -7.89 -5.34 -27.01
N ALA A 43 -8.92 -6.12 -27.37
CA ALA A 43 -10.26 -5.97 -26.79
C ALA A 43 -10.27 -6.12 -25.26
N ASN A 44 -9.45 -7.02 -24.72
CA ASN A 44 -9.35 -7.25 -23.27
C ASN A 44 -8.76 -6.02 -22.52
N ILE A 45 -7.81 -5.33 -23.16
CA ILE A 45 -7.23 -4.09 -22.59
C ILE A 45 -8.24 -2.95 -22.73
N LEU A 46 -8.90 -2.81 -23.88
CA LEU A 46 -9.90 -1.76 -24.13
C LEU A 46 -11.16 -1.96 -23.27
N ALA A 47 -11.42 -3.16 -22.77
CA ALA A 47 -12.52 -3.45 -21.86
C ALA A 47 -12.49 -2.63 -20.55
N ILE A 48 -11.34 -2.07 -20.14
CA ILE A 48 -11.24 -1.12 -19.03
C ILE A 48 -12.15 0.11 -19.25
N GLY A 49 -12.42 0.49 -20.51
CA GLY A 49 -13.27 1.60 -20.89
C GLY A 49 -14.77 1.36 -20.64
N SER A 50 -15.19 0.17 -20.24
CA SER A 50 -16.59 -0.07 -19.87
C SER A 50 -16.97 0.75 -18.63
N SER A 51 -18.23 1.16 -18.55
CA SER A 51 -18.72 1.96 -17.42
C SER A 51 -18.50 1.31 -16.05
N GLU A 52 -18.58 -0.02 -16.00
CA GLU A 52 -18.40 -0.79 -14.76
C GLU A 52 -16.94 -0.82 -14.31
N HIS A 53 -16.03 -1.13 -15.23
CA HIS A 53 -14.59 -1.19 -14.93
C HIS A 53 -14.01 0.19 -14.59
N LEU A 54 -14.42 1.24 -15.32
CA LEU A 54 -14.03 2.61 -15.00
C LEU A 54 -14.51 3.06 -13.62
N LYS A 55 -15.76 2.76 -13.27
CA LYS A 55 -16.27 3.05 -11.91
C LYS A 55 -15.46 2.33 -10.84
N ALA A 56 -15.17 1.03 -11.03
CA ALA A 56 -14.37 0.26 -10.12
C ALA A 56 -12.94 0.81 -9.99
N LEU A 57 -12.32 1.21 -11.09
CA LEU A 57 -10.98 1.83 -11.11
C LEU A 57 -10.97 3.16 -10.36
N TRP A 58 -11.90 4.08 -10.67
CA TRP A 58 -11.99 5.37 -9.99
C TRP A 58 -12.25 5.23 -8.49
N LEU A 59 -13.14 4.31 -8.12
CA LEU A 59 -13.40 4.04 -6.72
C LEU A 59 -12.14 3.48 -6.01
N SER A 60 -11.42 2.56 -6.65
CA SER A 60 -10.15 2.04 -6.13
C SER A 60 -9.12 3.14 -5.93
N LEU A 61 -8.97 4.04 -6.92
CA LEU A 61 -8.06 5.18 -6.82
C LEU A 61 -8.44 6.12 -5.69
N ALA A 62 -9.73 6.44 -5.57
CA ALA A 62 -10.22 7.32 -4.50
C ALA A 62 -9.97 6.71 -3.11
N LEU A 63 -10.34 5.44 -2.90
CA LEU A 63 -10.16 4.79 -1.60
C LEU A 63 -8.68 4.57 -1.26
N ALA A 64 -7.86 4.15 -2.23
CA ALA A 64 -6.42 4.00 -2.05
C ALA A 64 -5.76 5.36 -1.75
N GLY A 65 -6.13 6.42 -2.48
CA GLY A 65 -5.63 7.77 -2.24
C GLY A 65 -5.98 8.30 -0.86
N VAL A 66 -7.26 8.22 -0.47
CA VAL A 66 -7.72 8.66 0.86
C VAL A 66 -7.03 7.86 1.97
N SER A 67 -6.94 6.53 1.84
CA SER A 67 -6.27 5.68 2.82
C SER A 67 -4.79 6.03 2.94
N THR A 68 -4.10 6.31 1.82
CA THR A 68 -2.69 6.71 1.81
C THR A 68 -2.48 8.04 2.51
N VAL A 69 -3.35 9.03 2.25
CA VAL A 69 -3.28 10.34 2.92
C VAL A 69 -3.51 10.20 4.43
N ILE A 70 -4.51 9.41 4.84
CA ILE A 70 -4.77 9.15 6.27
C ILE A 70 -3.56 8.43 6.90
N CYS A 71 -2.99 7.41 6.23
CA CYS A 71 -1.78 6.75 6.71
C CYS A 71 -0.62 7.74 6.88
N LEU A 72 -0.41 8.65 5.93
CA LEU A 72 0.65 9.66 6.02
C LEU A 72 0.44 10.61 7.20
N LEU A 73 -0.79 11.12 7.37
CA LEU A 73 -1.15 12.03 8.46
C LEU A 73 -0.97 11.39 9.85
N LEU A 74 -1.20 10.09 9.97
CA LEU A 74 -1.00 9.35 11.22
C LEU A 74 0.46 8.92 11.40
N ALA A 75 1.11 8.47 10.34
CA ALA A 75 2.45 7.91 10.38
C ALA A 75 3.52 8.97 10.64
N TYR A 76 3.38 10.17 10.06
CA TYR A 76 4.41 11.21 10.15
C TYR A 76 4.60 11.72 11.60
N PRO A 77 3.55 12.14 12.34
CA PRO A 77 3.68 12.50 13.75
C PRO A 77 4.21 11.35 14.60
N LEU A 78 3.74 10.13 14.33
CA LEU A 78 4.19 8.95 15.04
C LEU A 78 5.69 8.70 14.83
N ALA A 79 6.18 8.76 13.58
CA ALA A 79 7.60 8.60 13.26
C ALA A 79 8.47 9.69 13.93
N LEU A 80 7.97 10.94 14.02
CA LEU A 80 8.65 12.01 14.75
C LEU A 80 8.76 11.72 16.25
N ILE A 81 7.69 11.21 16.88
CA ILE A 81 7.68 10.81 18.30
C ILE A 81 8.69 9.68 18.54
N LEU A 82 8.69 8.67 17.67
CA LEU A 82 9.62 7.54 17.75
C LEU A 82 11.08 8.01 17.64
N ARG A 83 11.37 8.95 16.71
CA ARG A 83 12.69 9.55 16.55
C ARG A 83 13.11 10.31 17.83
N LYS A 84 12.27 11.25 18.30
CA LYS A 84 12.58 12.14 19.44
C LYS A 84 12.92 11.38 20.72
N ARG A 85 12.34 10.21 20.93
CA ARG A 85 12.59 9.38 22.12
C ARG A 85 13.81 8.47 21.99
N HIS A 86 14.61 8.59 20.93
CA HIS A 86 15.75 7.72 20.62
C HIS A 86 15.38 6.22 20.69
N ILE A 87 14.11 5.93 20.41
CA ILE A 87 13.49 4.61 20.55
C ILE A 87 14.04 3.60 19.49
N GLY A 88 15.05 3.98 18.69
CA GLY A 88 15.50 3.23 17.52
C GLY A 88 16.71 2.30 17.72
N LYS A 89 17.48 2.44 18.79
CA LYS A 89 18.59 1.49 19.04
C LYS A 89 18.10 0.33 19.93
N GLY A 90 17.39 -0.64 19.31
CA GLY A 90 16.90 -1.84 20.01
C GLY A 90 15.52 -1.67 20.66
N SER A 91 14.68 -0.76 20.18
CA SER A 91 13.46 -0.40 20.89
C SER A 91 12.29 -1.34 20.62
N PHE A 92 11.78 -1.90 21.69
CA PHE A 92 10.54 -2.66 21.79
C PHE A 92 9.32 -1.95 21.17
N VAL A 93 9.30 -0.61 21.11
CA VAL A 93 8.18 0.16 20.56
C VAL A 93 8.06 0.00 19.05
N VAL A 94 9.17 0.00 18.29
CA VAL A 94 9.15 -0.29 16.85
C VAL A 94 8.64 -1.71 16.61
N PHE A 95 9.01 -2.65 17.47
CA PHE A 95 8.54 -4.02 17.42
C PHE A 95 7.02 -4.13 17.63
N ILE A 96 6.42 -3.32 18.52
CA ILE A 96 4.96 -3.28 18.72
C ILE A 96 4.21 -2.91 17.41
N PHE A 97 4.77 -2.02 16.58
CA PHE A 97 4.16 -1.68 15.28
C PHE A 97 4.34 -2.77 14.24
N ILE A 98 5.43 -3.55 14.34
CA ILE A 98 5.70 -4.67 13.41
C ILE A 98 4.91 -5.92 13.82
N LEU A 99 4.65 -6.12 15.10
CA LEU A 99 4.00 -7.32 15.63
C LEU A 99 2.63 -7.61 14.97
N PRO A 100 1.73 -6.63 14.75
CA PRO A 100 0.51 -6.87 14.00
C PRO A 100 0.74 -7.35 12.57
N MET A 101 1.88 -7.02 11.93
CA MET A 101 2.18 -7.46 10.56
C MET A 101 2.46 -8.97 10.49
N TRP A 102 2.87 -9.60 11.58
CA TRP A 102 3.11 -11.04 11.67
C TRP A 102 1.81 -11.85 11.77
N MET A 103 0.71 -11.18 12.11
CA MET A 103 -0.61 -11.84 12.08
C MET A 103 -1.06 -12.03 10.63
N ASN A 104 -1.76 -13.13 10.38
CA ASN A 104 -2.36 -13.38 9.08
C ASN A 104 -3.28 -12.22 8.69
N PHE A 105 -3.06 -11.67 7.48
CA PHE A 105 -3.78 -10.52 6.94
C PHE A 105 -5.30 -10.75 6.87
N LEU A 106 -5.71 -11.96 6.44
CA LEU A 106 -7.12 -12.31 6.30
C LEU A 106 -7.81 -12.38 7.67
N LEU A 107 -7.22 -13.07 8.65
CA LEU A 107 -7.77 -13.18 10.01
C LEU A 107 -7.91 -11.80 10.66
N ARG A 108 -6.93 -10.93 10.47
CA ARG A 108 -6.94 -9.56 10.98
C ARG A 108 -8.07 -8.73 10.36
N THR A 109 -8.31 -8.88 9.06
CA THR A 109 -9.41 -8.18 8.38
C THR A 109 -10.78 -8.75 8.78
N MET A 110 -10.89 -10.08 8.97
CA MET A 110 -12.11 -10.73 9.52
C MET A 110 -12.41 -10.28 10.94
N ALA A 111 -11.39 -10.09 11.78
CA ALA A 111 -11.60 -9.53 13.12
C ALA A 111 -12.22 -8.13 13.05
N TRP A 112 -11.75 -7.26 12.15
CA TRP A 112 -12.38 -5.95 11.92
C TRP A 112 -13.80 -6.07 11.40
N GLN A 113 -14.10 -7.03 10.52
CA GLN A 113 -15.47 -7.30 10.07
C GLN A 113 -16.37 -7.60 11.28
N THR A 114 -15.99 -8.56 12.12
CA THR A 114 -16.76 -8.93 13.32
C THR A 114 -16.93 -7.77 14.30
N LEU A 115 -15.91 -6.93 14.49
CA LEU A 115 -15.99 -5.76 15.36
C LEU A 115 -16.98 -4.72 14.86
N LEU A 116 -17.03 -4.50 13.52
CA LEU A 116 -17.85 -3.46 12.88
C LEU A 116 -19.27 -3.90 12.52
N GLU A 117 -19.60 -5.20 12.66
CA GLU A 117 -20.94 -5.70 12.38
C GLU A 117 -22.00 -5.01 13.25
N LYS A 118 -23.26 -5.03 12.74
CA LYS A 118 -24.39 -4.39 13.43
C LYS A 118 -24.55 -4.86 14.88
N ASN A 119 -24.33 -6.15 15.13
CA ASN A 119 -24.34 -6.78 16.45
C ASN A 119 -22.92 -7.09 16.94
N GLY A 120 -21.92 -6.41 16.41
CA GLY A 120 -20.53 -6.58 16.75
C GLY A 120 -20.15 -5.96 18.10
N VAL A 121 -18.94 -6.22 18.54
CA VAL A 121 -18.44 -5.79 19.87
C VAL A 121 -18.54 -4.27 20.05
N ILE A 122 -18.20 -3.49 19.00
CA ILE A 122 -18.24 -2.02 19.08
C ILE A 122 -19.67 -1.54 19.31
N ASN A 123 -20.63 -2.03 18.54
CA ASN A 123 -22.03 -1.63 18.69
C ASN A 123 -22.66 -2.12 20.00
N THR A 124 -22.28 -3.30 20.47
CA THR A 124 -22.70 -3.79 21.79
C THR A 124 -22.20 -2.87 22.89
N PHE A 125 -20.92 -2.45 22.81
CA PHE A 125 -20.35 -1.51 23.79
C PHE A 125 -21.01 -0.13 23.73
N LEU A 126 -21.29 0.39 22.53
CA LEU A 126 -22.03 1.66 22.36
C LEU A 126 -23.44 1.58 22.94
N THR A 127 -24.14 0.46 22.76
CA THR A 127 -25.47 0.22 23.32
C THR A 127 -25.45 0.24 24.87
N ILE A 128 -24.44 -0.38 25.48
CA ILE A 128 -24.26 -0.34 26.94
C ILE A 128 -24.03 1.10 27.44
N LEU A 129 -23.35 1.94 26.66
CA LEU A 129 -23.12 3.35 26.97
C LEU A 129 -24.30 4.26 26.58
N HIS A 130 -25.42 3.72 26.10
CA HIS A 130 -26.57 4.47 25.57
C HIS A 130 -26.22 5.41 24.42
N LEU A 131 -25.18 5.07 23.64
CA LEU A 131 -24.74 5.81 22.44
C LEU A 131 -25.37 5.21 21.18
N PRO A 132 -25.55 6.00 20.10
CA PRO A 132 -26.09 5.49 18.84
C PRO A 132 -25.16 4.46 18.20
N ASN A 133 -25.73 3.41 17.64
CA ASN A 133 -24.99 2.38 16.93
C ASN A 133 -24.38 2.93 15.63
N ILE A 134 -23.20 2.45 15.31
CA ILE A 134 -22.45 2.85 14.12
C ILE A 134 -22.66 1.80 13.02
N ALA A 135 -23.23 2.21 11.88
CA ALA A 135 -23.45 1.36 10.72
C ALA A 135 -22.34 1.60 9.67
N ILE A 136 -21.11 1.23 9.99
CA ILE A 136 -19.94 1.44 9.09
C ILE A 136 -19.71 0.24 8.17
N ILE A 137 -20.01 -0.98 8.62
CA ILE A 137 -19.78 -2.18 7.81
C ILE A 137 -20.52 -2.07 6.45
N ASN A 138 -19.93 -2.63 5.40
CA ASN A 138 -20.42 -2.57 4.02
C ASN A 138 -20.45 -1.14 3.43
N THR A 139 -19.58 -0.26 3.90
CA THR A 139 -19.40 1.10 3.39
C THR A 139 -17.97 1.36 2.94
N PRO A 140 -17.73 2.38 2.10
CA PRO A 140 -16.37 2.83 1.76
C PRO A 140 -15.52 3.18 3.00
N ALA A 141 -16.15 3.69 4.07
CA ALA A 141 -15.47 4.04 5.31
C ALA A 141 -14.88 2.81 6.01
N ALA A 142 -15.59 1.66 6.02
CA ALA A 142 -15.05 0.41 6.55
C ALA A 142 -13.83 -0.07 5.75
N ILE A 143 -13.89 0.05 4.42
CA ILE A 143 -12.77 -0.33 3.54
C ILE A 143 -11.56 0.56 3.83
N ILE A 144 -11.73 1.89 3.93
CA ILE A 144 -10.66 2.83 4.28
C ILE A 144 -10.06 2.48 5.63
N LEU A 145 -10.89 2.23 6.65
CA LEU A 145 -10.43 1.84 7.98
C LEU A 145 -9.59 0.55 7.92
N GLY A 146 -10.07 -0.46 7.19
CA GLY A 146 -9.33 -1.71 6.98
C GLY A 146 -8.00 -1.49 6.24
N MET A 147 -7.99 -0.65 5.20
CA MET A 147 -6.76 -0.29 4.47
C MET A 147 -5.78 0.44 5.39
N VAL A 148 -6.24 1.47 6.11
CA VAL A 148 -5.39 2.25 7.03
C VAL A 148 -4.80 1.35 8.11
N TYR A 149 -5.61 0.54 8.78
CA TYR A 149 -5.11 -0.38 9.80
C TYR A 149 -4.08 -1.37 9.28
N ASN A 150 -4.34 -1.95 8.10
CA ASN A 150 -3.44 -2.95 7.53
C ASN A 150 -2.13 -2.35 7.00
N PHE A 151 -2.19 -1.14 6.42
CA PHE A 151 -1.07 -0.55 5.69
C PHE A 151 -0.31 0.54 6.46
N LEU A 152 -0.83 1.03 7.59
CA LEU A 152 -0.18 2.06 8.41
C LEU A 152 1.29 1.74 8.76
N PRO A 153 1.66 0.50 9.17
CA PRO A 153 3.05 0.18 9.47
C PRO A 153 3.99 0.36 8.27
N PHE A 154 3.51 0.10 7.05
CA PHE A 154 4.30 0.29 5.82
C PHE A 154 4.55 1.77 5.49
N MET A 155 3.75 2.69 6.04
CA MET A 155 4.01 4.12 5.97
C MET A 155 4.96 4.58 7.07
N VAL A 156 4.78 4.09 8.30
CA VAL A 156 5.57 4.49 9.47
C VAL A 156 7.04 4.13 9.32
N LEU A 157 7.34 2.89 8.89
CA LEU A 157 8.70 2.37 8.87
C LEU A 157 9.66 3.14 7.94
N PRO A 158 9.33 3.42 6.66
CA PRO A 158 10.21 4.20 5.78
C PRO A 158 10.44 5.62 6.30
N ILE A 159 9.38 6.28 6.75
CA ILE A 159 9.46 7.65 7.29
C ILE A 159 10.36 7.66 8.54
N TYR A 160 10.14 6.73 9.47
CA TYR A 160 10.95 6.59 10.66
C TYR A 160 12.42 6.31 10.33
N ASN A 161 12.69 5.38 9.42
CA ASN A 161 14.05 5.01 9.03
C ASN A 161 14.81 6.19 8.40
N THR A 162 14.12 7.03 7.62
CA THR A 162 14.72 8.24 7.04
C THR A 162 14.94 9.30 8.10
N LEU A 163 13.96 9.57 8.97
CA LEU A 163 14.10 10.51 10.07
C LEU A 163 15.20 10.11 11.07
N ALA A 164 15.37 8.82 11.32
CA ALA A 164 16.39 8.30 12.25
C ALA A 164 17.84 8.46 11.71
N LYS A 165 18.02 8.65 10.41
CA LYS A 165 19.32 8.91 9.78
C LYS A 165 19.74 10.37 9.86
N ILE A 166 18.80 11.30 10.11
CA ILE A 166 19.11 12.74 10.20
C ILE A 166 19.90 12.98 11.50
N ASP A 167 21.11 13.54 11.35
CA ASP A 167 21.99 13.86 12.48
C ASP A 167 21.33 14.90 13.41
N ASP A 168 21.40 14.66 14.72
CA ASP A 168 20.87 15.61 15.71
C ASP A 168 21.66 16.92 15.72
N ASN A 169 22.91 16.91 15.27
CA ASN A 169 23.71 18.13 15.10
C ASN A 169 23.10 19.11 14.11
N VAL A 170 22.43 18.63 13.04
CA VAL A 170 21.71 19.48 12.07
C VAL A 170 20.56 20.21 12.77
N ILE A 171 19.83 19.53 13.65
CA ILE A 171 18.72 20.13 14.40
C ILE A 171 19.24 21.13 15.44
N ASN A 172 20.33 20.77 16.14
CA ASN A 172 20.95 21.64 17.15
C ASN A 172 21.49 22.93 16.48
N ALA A 173 22.22 22.81 15.37
CA ALA A 173 22.71 23.97 14.61
C ALA A 173 21.56 24.89 14.15
N ALA A 174 20.44 24.32 13.71
CA ALA A 174 19.27 25.14 13.35
C ALA A 174 18.68 25.91 14.53
N ARG A 175 18.63 25.28 15.70
CA ARG A 175 18.17 25.92 16.94
C ARG A 175 19.12 26.99 17.42
N ASP A 176 20.43 26.78 17.30
CA ASP A 176 21.46 27.77 17.62
C ASP A 176 21.33 29.03 16.71
N LEU A 177 20.86 28.82 15.48
CA LEU A 177 20.50 29.90 14.54
C LEU A 177 19.11 30.52 14.79
N GLY A 178 18.43 30.14 15.88
CA GLY A 178 17.14 30.68 16.29
C GLY A 178 15.91 30.05 15.67
N ALA A 179 16.04 28.86 15.02
CA ALA A 179 14.89 28.14 14.49
C ALA A 179 14.00 27.59 15.61
N ASP A 180 12.73 27.91 15.55
CA ASP A 180 11.71 27.33 16.42
C ASP A 180 11.34 25.87 16.01
N ASN A 181 10.48 25.22 16.79
CA ASN A 181 10.08 23.84 16.52
C ASN A 181 9.31 23.69 15.18
N TYR A 182 8.53 24.70 14.79
CA TYR A 182 7.78 24.69 13.53
C TYR A 182 8.72 24.86 12.34
N GLN A 183 9.68 25.78 12.45
CA GLN A 183 10.71 25.99 11.42
C GLN A 183 11.62 24.77 11.28
N THR A 184 12.03 24.18 12.39
CA THR A 184 12.79 22.92 12.39
C THR A 184 12.02 21.80 11.70
N LEU A 185 10.71 21.67 11.97
CA LEU A 185 9.87 20.65 11.34
C LEU A 185 9.73 20.90 9.83
N THR A 186 9.33 22.13 9.44
CA THR A 186 8.93 22.43 8.05
C THR A 186 10.11 22.67 7.12
N LYS A 187 11.21 23.25 7.62
CA LYS A 187 12.36 23.63 6.80
C LYS A 187 13.51 22.60 6.83
N ILE A 188 13.52 21.71 7.80
CA ILE A 188 14.60 20.73 7.97
C ILE A 188 14.08 19.30 7.92
N LEU A 189 13.24 18.91 8.90
CA LEU A 189 12.82 17.51 9.02
C LEU A 189 11.94 17.06 7.86
N LEU A 190 10.97 17.88 7.46
CA LEU A 190 10.06 17.53 6.37
C LEU A 190 10.80 17.38 5.03
N PRO A 191 11.63 18.34 4.57
CA PRO A 191 12.39 18.19 3.33
C PRO A 191 13.36 16.99 3.35
N LEU A 192 14.08 16.78 4.45
CA LEU A 192 15.01 15.66 4.60
C LEU A 192 14.30 14.30 4.73
N SER A 193 13.01 14.28 5.07
CA SER A 193 12.21 13.05 5.14
C SER A 193 11.44 12.71 3.87
N VAL A 194 11.48 13.55 2.83
CA VAL A 194 10.78 13.31 1.57
C VAL A 194 11.05 11.93 0.98
N PRO A 195 12.30 11.40 0.93
CA PRO A 195 12.54 10.04 0.42
C PRO A 195 11.78 8.97 1.20
N GLY A 196 11.70 9.10 2.53
CA GLY A 196 10.93 8.19 3.37
C GLY A 196 9.42 8.30 3.17
N ILE A 197 8.93 9.52 2.96
CA ILE A 197 7.52 9.79 2.64
C ILE A 197 7.15 9.15 1.29
N VAL A 198 7.95 9.36 0.26
CA VAL A 198 7.77 8.81 -1.09
C VAL A 198 7.74 7.27 -1.05
N SER A 199 8.71 6.67 -0.36
CA SER A 199 8.76 5.22 -0.16
C SER A 199 7.53 4.71 0.59
N GLY A 200 7.10 5.40 1.66
CA GLY A 200 5.90 5.05 2.42
C GLY A 200 4.62 5.15 1.59
N ILE A 201 4.46 6.23 0.81
CA ILE A 201 3.32 6.39 -0.11
C ILE A 201 3.26 5.22 -1.10
N THR A 202 4.38 4.86 -1.70
CA THR A 202 4.44 3.73 -2.64
C THR A 202 4.07 2.41 -1.98
N MET A 203 4.60 2.14 -0.78
CA MET A 203 4.33 0.92 -0.01
C MET A 203 2.89 0.80 0.49
N VAL A 204 2.15 1.90 0.58
CA VAL A 204 0.73 1.90 0.97
C VAL A 204 -0.19 1.97 -0.24
N PHE A 205 0.05 2.89 -1.16
CA PHE A 205 -0.84 3.15 -2.30
C PHE A 205 -1.00 1.94 -3.23
N VAL A 206 0.11 1.28 -3.57
CA VAL A 206 0.09 0.14 -4.50
C VAL A 206 -0.73 -1.04 -3.95
N PRO A 207 -0.49 -1.57 -2.74
CA PRO A 207 -1.33 -2.64 -2.20
C PRO A 207 -2.76 -2.18 -1.88
N ALA A 208 -2.99 -0.91 -1.53
CA ALA A 208 -4.34 -0.39 -1.33
C ALA A 208 -5.14 -0.37 -2.64
N LEU A 209 -4.50 -0.01 -3.76
CA LEU A 209 -5.13 0.01 -5.08
C LEU A 209 -5.49 -1.40 -5.60
N THR A 210 -4.63 -2.38 -5.29
CA THR A 210 -4.77 -3.75 -5.82
C THR A 210 -5.55 -4.69 -4.89
N THR A 211 -5.88 -4.25 -3.65
CA THR A 211 -6.56 -5.12 -2.69
C THR A 211 -7.97 -5.48 -3.15
N PHE A 212 -8.33 -6.74 -2.95
CA PHE A 212 -9.71 -7.24 -3.12
C PHE A 212 -10.25 -7.87 -1.83
N VAL A 213 -9.37 -8.35 -0.96
CA VAL A 213 -9.76 -9.02 0.28
C VAL A 213 -10.46 -8.06 1.25
N ILE A 214 -9.90 -6.86 1.43
CA ILE A 214 -10.47 -5.85 2.34
C ILE A 214 -11.86 -5.44 1.87
N SER A 215 -12.03 -5.18 0.56
CA SER A 215 -13.34 -4.77 0.03
C SER A 215 -14.36 -5.93 0.03
N ASN A 216 -13.94 -7.18 -0.19
CA ASN A 216 -14.84 -8.33 -0.06
C ASN A 216 -15.36 -8.50 1.36
N LEU A 217 -14.49 -8.35 2.37
CA LEU A 217 -14.85 -8.56 3.78
C LEU A 217 -15.56 -7.35 4.38
N LEU A 218 -15.04 -6.13 4.18
CA LEU A 218 -15.55 -4.93 4.83
C LEU A 218 -16.54 -4.15 3.96
N GLY A 219 -16.51 -4.32 2.64
CA GLY A 219 -17.45 -3.73 1.70
C GLY A 219 -18.66 -4.61 1.37
N GLY A 220 -18.70 -5.85 1.88
CA GLY A 220 -19.84 -6.76 1.74
C GLY A 220 -20.17 -7.15 0.30
N SER A 221 -19.18 -7.21 -0.59
CA SER A 221 -19.32 -7.50 -2.02
C SER A 221 -20.23 -6.53 -2.79
N LYS A 222 -20.68 -5.45 -2.15
CA LYS A 222 -21.48 -4.38 -2.78
C LYS A 222 -20.59 -3.28 -3.38
N ILE A 223 -19.38 -3.17 -2.88
CA ILE A 223 -18.39 -2.18 -3.31
C ILE A 223 -17.31 -2.92 -4.07
N LEU A 224 -17.38 -2.87 -5.40
CA LEU A 224 -16.41 -3.53 -6.26
C LEU A 224 -15.26 -2.58 -6.57
N LEU A 225 -14.07 -2.96 -6.15
CA LEU A 225 -12.81 -2.33 -6.55
C LEU A 225 -12.26 -3.04 -7.78
N ILE A 226 -11.30 -2.42 -8.46
CA ILE A 226 -10.70 -3.01 -9.66
C ILE A 226 -10.04 -4.38 -9.35
N GLY A 227 -9.44 -4.53 -8.17
CA GLY A 227 -8.90 -5.81 -7.70
C GLY A 227 -9.96 -6.91 -7.58
N ASN A 228 -11.20 -6.56 -7.15
CA ASN A 228 -12.31 -7.51 -7.09
C ASN A 228 -12.79 -7.93 -8.49
N VAL A 229 -12.84 -6.98 -9.43
CA VAL A 229 -13.23 -7.28 -10.82
C VAL A 229 -12.23 -8.26 -11.42
N ILE A 230 -10.93 -7.99 -11.29
CA ILE A 230 -9.87 -8.86 -11.78
C ILE A 230 -9.95 -10.26 -11.11
N GLU A 231 -10.09 -10.31 -9.79
CA GLU A 231 -10.23 -11.58 -9.05
C GLU A 231 -11.45 -12.40 -9.51
N GLN A 232 -12.58 -11.74 -9.73
CA GLN A 232 -13.79 -12.40 -10.18
C GLN A 232 -13.66 -12.97 -11.59
N GLU A 233 -13.00 -12.28 -12.51
CA GLU A 233 -12.75 -12.78 -13.87
C GLU A 233 -11.88 -14.03 -13.88
N PHE A 234 -10.88 -14.11 -13.01
CA PHE A 234 -10.04 -15.29 -12.88
C PHE A 234 -10.74 -16.48 -12.18
N THR A 235 -11.60 -16.19 -11.20
CA THR A 235 -12.18 -17.23 -10.34
C THR A 235 -13.59 -17.63 -10.73
N LYS A 236 -14.49 -16.68 -10.97
CA LYS A 236 -15.92 -16.90 -11.21
C LYS A 236 -16.29 -16.81 -12.69
N GLY A 237 -15.77 -15.79 -13.39
CA GLY A 237 -16.05 -15.53 -14.79
C GLY A 237 -15.38 -16.51 -15.74
N SER A 238 -14.35 -17.24 -15.28
CA SER A 238 -13.50 -18.10 -16.10
C SER A 238 -13.02 -17.41 -17.39
N ASN A 239 -12.90 -16.09 -17.37
CA ASN A 239 -12.44 -15.29 -18.48
C ASN A 239 -11.03 -14.76 -18.24
N TRP A 240 -10.08 -15.66 -18.31
CA TRP A 240 -8.67 -15.38 -18.07
C TRP A 240 -8.12 -14.28 -18.97
N ASN A 241 -8.61 -14.19 -20.19
CA ASN A 241 -8.21 -13.18 -21.16
C ASN A 241 -8.59 -11.77 -20.68
N LEU A 242 -9.84 -11.60 -20.22
CA LEU A 242 -10.29 -10.31 -19.68
C LEU A 242 -9.59 -9.97 -18.37
N GLY A 243 -9.50 -10.92 -17.42
CA GLY A 243 -8.79 -10.71 -16.17
C GLY A 243 -7.33 -10.31 -16.37
N ALA A 244 -6.63 -10.97 -17.31
CA ALA A 244 -5.27 -10.65 -17.69
C ALA A 244 -5.17 -9.27 -18.38
N GLY A 245 -6.09 -8.92 -19.28
CA GLY A 245 -6.12 -7.61 -19.92
C GLY A 245 -6.28 -6.46 -18.92
N LEU A 246 -7.21 -6.59 -17.97
CA LEU A 246 -7.40 -5.61 -16.89
C LEU A 246 -6.17 -5.52 -15.96
N SER A 247 -5.52 -6.66 -15.71
CA SER A 247 -4.28 -6.71 -14.91
C SER A 247 -3.14 -5.97 -15.59
N ILE A 248 -3.00 -6.07 -16.92
CA ILE A 248 -2.00 -5.31 -17.70
C ILE A 248 -2.26 -3.81 -17.57
N VAL A 249 -3.51 -3.37 -17.72
CA VAL A 249 -3.86 -1.94 -17.57
C VAL A 249 -3.49 -1.44 -16.18
N LEU A 250 -3.86 -2.20 -15.13
CA LEU A 250 -3.55 -1.83 -13.75
C LEU A 250 -2.04 -1.80 -13.50
N MET A 251 -1.30 -2.77 -14.03
CA MET A 251 0.17 -2.82 -13.94
C MET A 251 0.82 -1.59 -14.59
N VAL A 252 0.40 -1.22 -15.81
CA VAL A 252 0.90 -0.01 -16.49
C VAL A 252 0.59 1.24 -15.66
N PHE A 253 -0.63 1.34 -15.12
CA PHE A 253 -1.02 2.45 -14.26
C PHE A 253 -0.15 2.55 -13.00
N ILE A 254 0.12 1.42 -12.33
CA ILE A 254 0.98 1.36 -11.16
C ILE A 254 2.40 1.78 -11.51
N LEU A 255 2.98 1.27 -12.61
CA LEU A 255 4.32 1.62 -13.05
C LEU A 255 4.45 3.12 -13.37
N LEU A 256 3.46 3.70 -14.03
CA LEU A 256 3.40 5.14 -14.29
C LEU A 256 3.31 5.95 -12.99
N SER A 257 2.45 5.54 -12.07
CA SER A 257 2.33 6.17 -10.75
C SER A 257 3.63 6.12 -9.96
N MET A 258 4.30 4.96 -9.94
CA MET A 258 5.58 4.78 -9.26
C MET A 258 6.70 5.63 -9.90
N THR A 259 6.76 5.71 -11.23
CA THR A 259 7.76 6.55 -11.92
C THR A 259 7.52 8.03 -11.67
N MET A 260 6.27 8.47 -11.61
CA MET A 260 5.94 9.86 -11.23
C MET A 260 6.37 10.16 -9.79
N ILE A 261 6.06 9.27 -8.86
CA ILE A 261 6.42 9.42 -7.44
C ILE A 261 7.95 9.39 -7.28
N ALA A 262 8.66 8.45 -7.93
CA ALA A 262 10.11 8.31 -7.86
C ALA A 262 10.89 9.52 -8.45
N LYS A 263 10.28 10.31 -9.34
CA LYS A 263 10.89 11.53 -9.85
C LYS A 263 11.10 12.56 -8.74
N TYR A 264 10.18 12.64 -7.78
CA TYR A 264 10.32 13.51 -6.61
C TYR A 264 11.39 13.02 -5.61
N ASP A 265 11.75 11.74 -5.64
CA ASP A 265 12.81 11.17 -4.81
C ASP A 265 14.21 11.56 -5.33
N LYS A 266 14.41 11.57 -6.64
CA LYS A 266 15.69 11.96 -7.27
C LYS A 266 16.05 13.44 -7.07
N ASP A 267 15.05 14.31 -7.02
CA ASP A 267 15.26 15.75 -6.76
C ASP A 267 15.65 15.99 -5.28
N GLY A 268 15.37 15.05 -4.37
CA GLY A 268 15.78 15.07 -2.95
C GLY A 268 17.23 14.65 -2.71
N GLU A 269 17.77 13.71 -3.50
CA GLU A 269 19.18 13.28 -3.39
C GLU A 269 20.15 14.29 -4.04
N GLY A 270 19.69 15.10 -5.00
CA GLY A 270 20.52 16.09 -5.69
C GLY A 270 20.76 17.41 -4.92
N SER A 271 20.03 17.64 -3.82
CA SER A 271 20.12 18.87 -3.03
C SER A 271 20.93 18.74 -1.73
N ALA A 272 21.58 17.59 -1.51
CA ALA A 272 22.35 17.30 -0.29
C ALA A 272 23.88 17.29 -0.52
N PHE A 273 24.38 18.01 -1.55
CA PHE A 273 25.81 18.29 -1.75
C PHE A 273 26.05 19.79 -1.85
#